data_8fc87cdde54e0ec271483efa5649f0be
#
_entry.id   8fc87cdde54e0ec271483efa5649f0be
#
_cell.length_a   1.000
_cell.length_b   1.000
_cell.length_c   1.000
_cell.angle_alpha   90.00
_cell.angle_beta   90.00
_cell.angle_gamma   90.00
#
_symmetry.space_group_name_H-M   'P 1'
#
loop_
_entity.id
_entity.type
_entity.pdbx_description
1 polymer ?
#
loop_
_entity_poly.entity_id
_entity_poly.type
_entity_poly.pdbx_seq_one_letter_code
_entity_poly.pdbx_strand_id
1 'polypeptide(L)'
;MSYNGLLGLMQLAEAMELVQSTSEREHEAELHRLKGELILKGCRGASPNSKIWIQAIQCFQEAIEIARRQQAKSLELRAVISMGRLLQQDGRKEEARTMLSTIYGWFSEGFDTPDLKEAKSLLDELQKI
;
A
#
# COMPACT_ATOMS: atom_id res chain seq x y z
N MET A 1 -5.59 -7.13 -19.47
CA MET A 1 -4.65 -7.47 -18.42
C MET A 1 -3.26 -7.67 -18.99
N SER A 2 -2.27 -7.09 -18.37
CA SER A 2 -0.89 -7.27 -18.83
C SER A 2 -0.37 -8.66 -18.45
N TYR A 3 0.25 -9.35 -19.41
CA TYR A 3 0.90 -10.63 -19.16
C TYR A 3 1.96 -10.52 -18.04
N ASN A 4 2.71 -9.42 -18.05
CA ASN A 4 3.75 -9.18 -17.04
C ASN A 4 3.16 -9.01 -15.64
N GLY A 5 1.97 -8.40 -15.52
CA GLY A 5 1.30 -8.25 -14.24
C GLY A 5 0.86 -9.58 -13.65
N LEU A 6 0.35 -10.48 -14.49
CA LEU A 6 -0.06 -11.82 -14.06
C LEU A 6 1.13 -12.63 -13.58
N LEU A 7 2.23 -12.62 -14.34
CA LEU A 7 3.46 -13.33 -13.97
C LEU A 7 4.01 -12.81 -12.65
N GLY A 8 4.03 -11.49 -12.45
CA GLY A 8 4.47 -10.88 -11.22
C GLY A 8 3.63 -11.31 -10.01
N LEU A 9 2.31 -11.41 -10.18
CA LEU A 9 1.41 -11.88 -9.12
C LEU A 9 1.69 -13.33 -8.74
N MET A 10 1.94 -14.19 -9.71
CA MET A 10 2.25 -15.60 -9.46
C MET A 10 3.57 -15.74 -8.68
N GLN A 11 4.59 -15.00 -9.07
CA GLN A 11 5.89 -15.01 -8.38
C GLN A 11 5.77 -14.48 -6.96
N LEU A 12 4.97 -13.44 -6.77
CA LEU A 12 4.75 -12.85 -5.46
C LEU A 12 4.00 -13.80 -4.54
N ALA A 13 3.00 -14.52 -5.06
CA ALA A 13 2.25 -15.50 -4.29
C ALA A 13 3.16 -16.61 -3.78
N GLU A 14 4.09 -17.10 -4.60
CA GLU A 14 5.07 -18.11 -4.20
C GLU A 14 5.98 -17.58 -3.10
N ALA A 15 6.44 -16.33 -3.22
CA ALA A 15 7.28 -15.70 -2.21
C ALA A 15 6.54 -15.54 -0.88
N MET A 16 5.26 -15.20 -0.91
CA MET A 16 4.44 -15.08 0.29
C MET A 16 4.26 -16.42 0.99
N GLU A 17 4.04 -17.49 0.25
CA GLU A 17 3.96 -18.84 0.81
C GLU A 17 5.26 -19.22 1.51
N LEU A 18 6.39 -18.94 0.88
CA LEU A 18 7.71 -19.24 1.44
C LEU A 18 7.95 -18.48 2.74
N VAL A 19 7.60 -17.19 2.78
CA VAL A 19 7.73 -16.37 4.00
C VAL A 19 6.90 -16.97 5.13
N GLN A 20 5.68 -17.38 4.86
CA GLN A 20 4.82 -17.98 5.88
C GLN A 20 5.35 -19.31 6.38
N SER A 21 5.89 -20.12 5.48
CA SER A 21 6.40 -21.45 5.84
C SER A 21 7.72 -21.41 6.62
N THR A 22 8.54 -20.36 6.39
CA THR A 22 9.86 -20.22 7.03
C THR A 22 9.82 -19.37 8.30
N SER A 23 8.68 -18.80 8.64
CA SER A 23 8.51 -17.87 9.78
C SER A 23 9.26 -16.55 9.60
N GLU A 24 9.74 -16.24 8.42
CA GLU A 24 10.35 -14.95 8.10
C GLU A 24 9.26 -13.94 7.77
N ARG A 25 8.61 -13.40 8.81
CA ARG A 25 7.43 -12.55 8.65
C ARG A 25 7.72 -11.06 8.57
N GLU A 26 8.97 -10.67 8.71
CA GLU A 26 9.34 -9.25 8.69
C GLU A 26 9.03 -8.54 7.37
N HIS A 27 8.94 -9.30 6.26
CA HIS A 27 8.62 -8.75 4.94
C HIS A 27 7.17 -8.98 4.51
N GLU A 28 6.37 -9.61 5.36
CA GLU A 28 5.00 -9.98 5.01
C GLU A 28 4.14 -8.78 4.65
N ALA A 29 4.24 -7.69 5.42
CA ALA A 29 3.49 -6.48 5.13
C ALA A 29 3.82 -5.92 3.74
N GLU A 30 5.10 -5.86 3.40
CA GLU A 30 5.54 -5.35 2.10
C GLU A 30 5.06 -6.24 0.95
N LEU A 31 5.05 -7.55 1.15
CA LEU A 31 4.56 -8.49 0.15
C LEU A 31 3.07 -8.28 -0.14
N HIS A 32 2.26 -8.05 0.90
CA HIS A 32 0.83 -7.75 0.71
C HIS A 32 0.64 -6.43 -0.03
N ARG A 33 1.41 -5.41 0.30
CA ARG A 33 1.36 -4.13 -0.39
C ARG A 33 1.69 -4.29 -1.88
N LEU A 34 2.78 -5.00 -2.18
CA LEU A 34 3.19 -5.24 -3.55
C LEU A 34 2.16 -6.05 -4.33
N LYS A 35 1.51 -7.01 -3.67
CA LYS A 35 0.43 -7.78 -4.29
C LYS A 35 -0.71 -6.84 -4.71
N GLY A 36 -1.11 -5.91 -3.84
CA GLY A 36 -2.14 -4.93 -4.16
C GLY A 36 -1.75 -4.06 -5.34
N GLU A 37 -0.51 -3.58 -5.37
CA GLU A 37 0.01 -2.77 -6.47
C GLU A 37 -0.01 -3.55 -7.80
N LEU A 38 0.39 -4.82 -7.78
CA LEU A 38 0.41 -5.66 -8.97
C LEU A 38 -1.00 -5.96 -9.48
N ILE A 39 -1.96 -6.17 -8.57
CA ILE A 39 -3.36 -6.36 -8.96
C ILE A 39 -3.86 -5.14 -9.73
N LEU A 40 -3.60 -3.94 -9.24
CA LEU A 40 -4.01 -2.71 -9.90
C LEU A 40 -3.29 -2.51 -11.24
N LYS A 41 -2.00 -2.80 -11.28
CA LYS A 41 -1.19 -2.65 -12.48
C LYS A 41 -1.61 -3.61 -13.58
N GLY A 42 -2.01 -4.82 -13.20
CA GLY A 42 -2.45 -5.84 -14.14
C GLY A 42 -3.83 -5.58 -14.73
N CYS A 43 -4.64 -4.73 -14.09
CA CYS A 43 -6.00 -4.43 -14.52
C CYS A 43 -6.21 -2.93 -14.58
N ARG A 44 -5.59 -2.30 -15.56
CA ARG A 44 -5.71 -0.85 -15.77
C ARG A 44 -7.16 -0.47 -16.01
N GLY A 45 -7.57 0.63 -15.41
CA GLY A 45 -8.92 1.15 -15.57
C GLY A 45 -9.96 0.45 -14.71
N ALA A 46 -9.51 -0.29 -13.68
CA ALA A 46 -10.45 -0.87 -12.71
C ALA A 46 -11.29 0.23 -12.07
N SER A 47 -12.61 0.07 -12.13
CA SER A 47 -13.52 1.05 -11.53
C SER A 47 -13.52 0.94 -10.01
N PRO A 48 -13.73 2.06 -9.29
CA PRO A 48 -13.97 1.99 -7.86
C PRO A 48 -15.09 1.00 -7.55
N ASN A 49 -14.93 0.24 -6.48
CA ASN A 49 -15.87 -0.80 -6.03
C ASN A 49 -15.96 -2.00 -6.98
N SER A 50 -15.12 -2.07 -8.02
CA SER A 50 -15.00 -3.31 -8.80
C SER A 50 -14.33 -4.39 -7.95
N LYS A 51 -14.49 -5.65 -8.38
CA LYS A 51 -13.87 -6.77 -7.68
C LYS A 51 -12.35 -6.61 -7.55
N ILE A 52 -11.70 -6.14 -8.60
CA ILE A 52 -10.24 -5.89 -8.63
C ILE A 52 -9.87 -4.80 -7.62
N TRP A 53 -10.62 -3.71 -7.62
CA TRP A 53 -10.39 -2.59 -6.72
C TRP A 53 -10.52 -3.04 -5.25
N ILE A 54 -11.56 -3.83 -4.95
CA ILE A 54 -11.80 -4.36 -3.61
C ILE A 54 -10.67 -5.27 -3.17
N GLN A 55 -10.18 -6.14 -4.07
CA GLN A 55 -9.05 -7.02 -3.77
C GLN A 55 -7.78 -6.22 -3.45
N ALA A 56 -7.51 -5.14 -4.19
CA ALA A 56 -6.35 -4.30 -3.94
C ALA A 56 -6.47 -3.60 -2.58
N ILE A 57 -7.64 -3.06 -2.26
CA ILE A 57 -7.89 -2.43 -0.94
C ILE A 57 -7.64 -3.44 0.18
N GLN A 58 -8.12 -4.66 0.02
CA GLN A 58 -7.91 -5.71 1.04
C GLN A 58 -6.43 -6.02 1.24
N CYS A 59 -5.65 -6.06 0.17
CA CYS A 59 -4.20 -6.26 0.27
C CYS A 59 -3.52 -5.13 1.04
N PHE A 60 -3.90 -3.89 0.76
CA PHE A 60 -3.32 -2.74 1.46
C PHE A 60 -3.73 -2.71 2.92
N GLN A 61 -4.99 -3.02 3.23
CA GLN A 61 -5.47 -3.10 4.62
C GLN A 61 -4.71 -4.17 5.40
N GLU A 62 -4.52 -5.33 4.79
CA GLU A 62 -3.75 -6.42 5.40
C GLU A 62 -2.30 -5.99 5.66
N ALA A 63 -1.68 -5.32 4.69
CA ALA A 63 -0.32 -4.81 4.84
C ALA A 63 -0.22 -3.82 6.01
N ILE A 64 -1.17 -2.90 6.12
CA ILE A 64 -1.20 -1.91 7.20
C ILE A 64 -1.35 -2.62 8.55
N GLU A 65 -2.26 -3.57 8.65
CA GLU A 65 -2.51 -4.30 9.89
C GLU A 65 -1.29 -5.10 10.34
N ILE A 66 -0.65 -5.81 9.42
CA ILE A 66 0.57 -6.57 9.71
C ILE A 66 1.67 -5.64 10.19
N ALA A 67 1.88 -4.52 9.49
CA ALA A 67 2.92 -3.54 9.87
C ALA A 67 2.67 -2.98 11.28
N ARG A 68 1.41 -2.71 11.62
CA ARG A 68 1.05 -2.23 12.95
C ARG A 68 1.34 -3.26 14.03
N ARG A 69 1.00 -4.52 13.78
CA ARG A 69 1.29 -5.61 14.73
C ARG A 69 2.78 -5.79 14.95
N GLN A 70 3.57 -5.59 13.92
CA GLN A 70 5.03 -5.69 13.97
C GLN A 70 5.70 -4.41 14.45
N GLN A 71 4.93 -3.34 14.63
CA GLN A 71 5.44 -2.01 14.98
C GLN A 71 6.44 -1.49 13.94
N ALA A 72 6.22 -1.88 12.68
CA ALA A 72 7.07 -1.51 11.56
C ALA A 72 6.54 -0.24 10.89
N LYS A 73 6.86 0.92 11.47
CA LYS A 73 6.30 2.21 11.03
C LYS A 73 6.64 2.57 9.58
N SER A 74 7.83 2.22 9.11
CA SER A 74 8.21 2.47 7.71
C SER A 74 7.37 1.66 6.74
N LEU A 75 7.06 0.41 7.09
CA LEU A 75 6.23 -0.45 6.26
C LEU A 75 4.77 -0.02 6.32
N GLU A 76 4.32 0.41 7.50
CA GLU A 76 2.98 0.98 7.65
C GLU A 76 2.83 2.22 6.76
N LEU A 77 3.83 3.10 6.76
CA LEU A 77 3.84 4.30 5.93
C LEU A 77 3.70 3.96 4.44
N ARG A 78 4.47 3.00 3.95
CA ARG A 78 4.40 2.57 2.55
C ARG A 78 3.02 2.05 2.18
N ALA A 79 2.43 1.24 3.04
CA ALA A 79 1.11 0.67 2.79
C ALA A 79 0.03 1.76 2.81
N VAL A 80 0.14 2.72 3.73
CA VAL A 80 -0.79 3.85 3.80
C VAL A 80 -0.67 4.75 2.57
N ILE A 81 0.54 4.97 2.06
CA ILE A 81 0.73 5.72 0.82
C ILE A 81 0.02 5.02 -0.35
N SER A 82 0.22 3.70 -0.50
CA SER A 82 -0.44 2.93 -1.56
C SER A 82 -1.95 3.02 -1.47
N MET A 83 -2.49 2.82 -0.28
CA MET A 83 -3.93 2.91 -0.05
C MET A 83 -4.46 4.33 -0.26
N GLY A 84 -3.71 5.33 0.21
CA GLY A 84 -4.07 6.73 0.04
C GLY A 84 -4.19 7.15 -1.42
N ARG A 85 -3.28 6.69 -2.27
CA ARG A 85 -3.35 6.97 -3.70
C ARG A 85 -4.60 6.36 -4.33
N LEU A 86 -4.95 5.15 -3.92
CA LEU A 86 -6.15 4.48 -4.42
C LEU A 86 -7.42 5.21 -3.96
N LEU A 87 -7.48 5.62 -2.70
CA LEU A 87 -8.60 6.40 -2.18
C LEU A 87 -8.71 7.76 -2.87
N GLN A 88 -7.58 8.40 -3.18
CA GLN A 88 -7.55 9.67 -3.91
C GLN A 88 -8.19 9.50 -5.29
N GLN A 89 -7.90 8.41 -6.00
CA GLN A 89 -8.48 8.13 -7.30
C GLN A 89 -10.00 7.95 -7.23
N ASP A 90 -10.49 7.46 -6.09
CA ASP A 90 -11.93 7.28 -5.84
C ASP A 90 -12.62 8.54 -5.31
N GLY A 91 -11.89 9.65 -5.21
CA GLY A 91 -12.44 10.89 -4.67
C GLY A 91 -12.56 10.93 -3.15
N ARG A 92 -11.99 9.96 -2.45
CA ARG A 92 -12.07 9.83 -0.99
C ARG A 92 -10.85 10.52 -0.33
N LYS A 93 -10.67 11.79 -0.64
CA LYS A 93 -9.51 12.57 -0.21
C LYS A 93 -9.40 12.73 1.30
N GLU A 94 -10.53 12.97 1.97
CA GLU A 94 -10.51 13.18 3.42
C GLU A 94 -10.05 11.93 4.16
N GLU A 95 -10.54 10.77 3.73
CA GLU A 95 -10.15 9.50 4.31
C GLU A 95 -8.66 9.24 4.10
N ALA A 96 -8.16 9.45 2.89
CA ALA A 96 -6.75 9.31 2.56
C ALA A 96 -5.89 10.27 3.38
N ARG A 97 -6.32 11.53 3.49
CA ARG A 97 -5.59 12.55 4.24
C ARG A 97 -5.49 12.20 5.71
N THR A 98 -6.59 11.74 6.32
CA THR A 98 -6.62 11.36 7.73
C THR A 98 -5.65 10.21 8.01
N MET A 99 -5.70 9.17 7.20
CA MET A 99 -4.81 8.02 7.35
C MET A 99 -3.34 8.43 7.24
N LEU A 100 -3.03 9.20 6.21
CA LEU A 100 -1.64 9.56 5.91
C LEU A 100 -1.09 10.54 6.93
N SER A 101 -1.88 11.54 7.36
CA SER A 101 -1.45 12.50 8.38
C SER A 101 -1.14 11.81 9.69
N THR A 102 -1.93 10.81 10.06
CA THR A 102 -1.75 10.09 11.32
C THR A 102 -0.40 9.38 11.36
N ILE A 103 -0.07 8.63 10.30
CA ILE A 103 1.22 7.91 10.28
C ILE A 103 2.40 8.86 10.03
N TYR A 104 2.23 9.87 9.18
CA TYR A 104 3.28 10.85 8.92
C TYR A 104 3.68 11.60 10.20
N GLY A 105 2.70 11.94 11.03
CA GLY A 105 2.91 12.66 12.28
C GLY A 105 3.70 11.88 13.32
N TRP A 106 3.83 10.57 13.16
CA TRP A 106 4.62 9.75 14.06
C TRP A 106 6.13 9.99 13.88
N PHE A 107 6.55 10.33 12.65
CA PHE A 107 7.96 10.51 12.33
C PHE A 107 8.47 11.85 12.83
N SER A 108 9.65 11.86 13.45
CA SER A 108 10.31 13.08 13.93
C SER A 108 11.61 13.38 13.20
N GLU A 109 12.07 12.44 12.36
CA GLU A 109 13.32 12.60 11.60
C GLU A 109 13.25 11.74 10.34
N GLY A 110 14.27 11.83 9.49
CA GLY A 110 14.32 11.04 8.26
C GLY A 110 13.46 11.57 7.14
N PHE A 111 13.09 12.87 7.20
CA PHE A 111 12.20 13.46 6.21
C PHE A 111 12.82 13.60 4.83
N ASP A 112 14.11 13.31 4.69
CA ASP A 112 14.79 13.24 3.40
C ASP A 112 14.72 11.85 2.76
N THR A 113 14.14 10.86 3.44
CA THR A 113 13.97 9.52 2.86
C THR A 113 12.93 9.56 1.74
N PRO A 114 13.05 8.67 0.73
CA PRO A 114 12.08 8.63 -0.37
C PRO A 114 10.64 8.44 0.10
N ASP A 115 10.40 7.58 1.09
CA ASP A 115 9.06 7.30 1.58
C ASP A 115 8.42 8.53 2.24
N LEU A 116 9.16 9.24 3.08
CA LEU A 116 8.61 10.44 3.73
C LEU A 116 8.45 11.60 2.75
N LYS A 117 9.33 11.72 1.76
CA LYS A 117 9.16 12.70 0.68
C LYS A 117 7.90 12.42 -0.12
N GLU A 118 7.65 11.17 -0.45
CA GLU A 118 6.46 10.77 -1.18
C GLU A 118 5.20 11.03 -0.36
N ALA A 119 5.24 10.71 0.94
CA ALA A 119 4.13 10.98 1.85
C ALA A 119 3.81 12.47 1.92
N LYS A 120 4.83 13.32 2.02
CA LYS A 120 4.65 14.77 2.04
C LYS A 120 4.02 15.27 0.75
N SER A 121 4.52 14.78 -0.38
CA SER A 121 3.99 15.15 -1.70
C SER A 121 2.51 14.78 -1.82
N LEU A 122 2.16 13.58 -1.39
CA LEU A 122 0.77 13.13 -1.44
C LEU A 122 -0.11 13.94 -0.49
N LEU A 123 0.36 14.24 0.72
CA LEU A 123 -0.39 15.09 1.65
C LEU A 123 -0.66 16.47 1.05
N ASP A 124 0.33 17.05 0.37
CA ASP A 124 0.15 18.34 -0.28
C ASP A 124 -0.91 18.26 -1.39
N GLU A 125 -0.91 17.19 -2.16
CA GLU A 125 -1.94 16.95 -3.18
C GLU A 125 -3.33 16.81 -2.56
N LEU A 126 -3.45 16.07 -1.44
CA LEU A 126 -4.73 15.81 -0.80
C LEU A 126 -5.31 17.06 -0.14
N GLN A 127 -4.50 18.06 0.17
CA GLN A 127 -4.95 19.32 0.75
C GLN A 127 -5.43 20.32 -0.30
N LYS A 128 -5.15 20.06 -1.57
CA LYS A 128 -5.62 20.94 -2.65
C LYS A 128 -7.10 20.74 -2.89
N ILE A 129 -7.78 21.85 -3.11
CA ILE A 129 -9.22 21.86 -3.39
C ILE A 129 -9.47 21.63 -4.89
#